data_3a37e43ff9bf5e9ee1c31c2f3450564f
#
_entry.id   3a37e43ff9bf5e9ee1c31c2f3450564f
#
_cell.length_a   1.000
_cell.length_b   1.000
_cell.length_c   1.000
_cell.angle_alpha   90.00
_cell.angle_beta   90.00
_cell.angle_gamma   90.00
#
_symmetry.space_group_name_H-M   'P 1'
#
loop_
_entity.id
_entity.type
_entity.pdbx_description
1 polymer ?
#
loop_
_entity_poly.entity_id
_entity_poly.type
_entity_poly.pdbx_seq_one_letter_code
_entity_poly.pdbx_strand_id
1 'polypeptide(L)'
;VRGVSIFHAGDLNDWSWYVRKGETHDEAYRRRMREEFRKELEPLSGVHMDAAFVVMDMRLEERYKNGIDYFLHTMDADAVFPMHLWGRYDLIPKYKKELILAGEPELAKKVMDIREENQIFEL
;
A
#
# COMPACT_ATOMS: atom_id res chain seq x y z
N VAL A 1 -8.01 -6.04 -18.94
CA VAL A 1 -9.28 -5.76 -19.61
C VAL A 1 -9.07 -4.64 -20.61
N ARG A 2 -9.68 -4.76 -21.77
CA ARG A 2 -9.51 -3.80 -22.85
C ARG A 2 -9.90 -2.39 -22.39
N GLY A 3 -8.97 -1.45 -22.55
CA GLY A 3 -9.16 -0.07 -22.15
C GLY A 3 -9.01 0.23 -20.66
N VAL A 4 -8.69 -0.81 -19.85
CA VAL A 4 -8.50 -0.66 -18.41
C VAL A 4 -7.07 -1.06 -18.03
N SER A 5 -6.40 -0.21 -17.29
CA SER A 5 -5.04 -0.41 -16.83
C SER A 5 -5.04 -0.83 -15.36
N ILE A 6 -4.52 -2.02 -15.07
CA ILE A 6 -4.49 -2.60 -13.72
C ILE A 6 -3.07 -2.95 -13.33
N PHE A 7 -2.66 -2.55 -12.13
CA PHE A 7 -1.41 -2.97 -11.52
C PHE A 7 -1.70 -3.87 -10.31
N HIS A 8 -0.99 -4.98 -10.22
CA HIS A 8 -1.07 -5.89 -9.08
C HIS A 8 0.33 -6.11 -8.52
N ALA A 9 0.56 -5.64 -7.31
CA ALA A 9 1.87 -5.68 -6.68
C ALA A 9 2.33 -7.08 -6.28
N GLY A 10 1.42 -8.05 -6.17
CA GLY A 10 1.76 -9.35 -5.60
C GLY A 10 2.22 -9.18 -4.16
N ASP A 11 3.42 -9.67 -3.85
CA ASP A 11 4.01 -9.53 -2.52
C ASP A 11 4.95 -8.32 -2.40
N LEU A 12 5.03 -7.48 -3.42
CA LEU A 12 5.90 -6.30 -3.41
C LEU A 12 5.43 -5.30 -2.36
N ASN A 13 6.29 -4.98 -1.43
CA ASN A 13 6.00 -4.04 -0.35
C ASN A 13 7.29 -3.49 0.25
N ASP A 14 7.15 -2.44 1.02
CA ASP A 14 8.21 -1.97 1.91
C ASP A 14 8.24 -2.89 3.14
N TRP A 15 9.03 -3.95 3.05
CA TRP A 15 9.14 -4.95 4.10
C TRP A 15 10.12 -4.51 5.20
N SER A 16 9.92 -3.34 5.74
CA SER A 16 10.71 -2.78 6.84
C SER A 16 10.29 -3.39 8.17
N TRP A 17 10.60 -4.67 8.37
CA TRP A 17 10.23 -5.41 9.57
C TRP A 17 10.83 -4.78 10.83
N TYR A 18 10.17 -5.02 11.95
CA TYR A 18 10.76 -4.71 13.24
C TYR A 18 12.01 -5.53 13.48
N VAL A 19 12.96 -4.91 14.15
CA VAL A 19 14.11 -5.62 14.70
C VAL A 19 13.64 -6.37 15.94
N ARG A 20 13.71 -7.68 15.90
CA ARG A 20 13.42 -8.49 17.09
C ARG A 20 14.53 -8.34 18.09
N LYS A 21 14.18 -8.46 19.38
CA LYS A 21 15.18 -8.41 20.46
C LYS A 21 16.27 -9.44 20.20
N GLY A 22 17.51 -9.00 20.11
CA GLY A 22 18.68 -9.86 19.84
C GLY A 22 19.03 -10.01 18.36
N GLU A 23 18.25 -9.46 17.43
CA GLU A 23 18.60 -9.45 16.01
C GLU A 23 19.41 -8.21 15.67
N THR A 24 20.27 -8.34 14.66
CA THR A 24 21.13 -7.25 14.20
C THR A 24 20.53 -6.43 13.07
N HIS A 25 19.29 -6.72 12.66
CA HIS A 25 18.58 -5.94 11.65
C HIS A 25 18.32 -4.54 12.19
N ASP A 26 18.95 -3.58 11.58
CA ASP A 26 18.93 -2.20 12.02
C ASP A 26 18.32 -1.28 10.95
N GLU A 27 18.58 0.02 11.08
CA GLU A 27 18.18 1.02 10.12
C GLU A 27 18.69 0.75 8.70
N ALA A 28 19.88 0.13 8.55
CA ALA A 28 20.43 -0.21 7.24
C ALA A 28 19.58 -1.24 6.53
N TYR A 29 19.10 -2.28 7.26
CA TYR A 29 18.19 -3.28 6.69
C TYR A 29 16.87 -2.64 6.25
N ARG A 30 16.26 -1.83 7.11
CA ARG A 30 14.99 -1.16 6.80
C ARG A 30 15.13 -0.21 5.61
N ARG A 31 16.22 0.53 5.57
CA ARG A 31 16.53 1.43 4.45
C ARG A 31 16.62 0.65 3.15
N ARG A 32 17.32 -0.49 3.15
CA ARG A 32 17.46 -1.35 1.97
C ARG A 32 16.10 -1.87 1.50
N MET A 33 15.25 -2.34 2.41
CA MET A 33 13.92 -2.83 2.06
C MET A 33 13.07 -1.74 1.42
N ARG A 34 13.12 -0.54 1.96
CA ARG A 34 12.42 0.62 1.43
C ARG A 34 12.95 1.02 0.05
N GLU A 35 14.26 1.08 -0.10
CA GLU A 35 14.88 1.47 -1.37
C GLU A 35 14.61 0.45 -2.47
N GLU A 36 14.68 -0.84 -2.18
CA GLU A 36 14.34 -1.89 -3.12
C GLU A 36 12.89 -1.81 -3.58
N PHE A 37 11.97 -1.58 -2.65
CA PHE A 37 10.55 -1.38 -2.96
C PHE A 37 10.35 -0.20 -3.90
N ARG A 38 10.94 0.94 -3.58
CA ARG A 38 10.82 2.16 -4.38
C ARG A 38 11.42 1.98 -5.78
N LYS A 39 12.55 1.30 -5.87
CA LYS A 39 13.22 1.01 -7.13
C LYS A 39 12.34 0.14 -8.03
N GLU A 40 11.71 -0.88 -7.47
CA GLU A 40 10.81 -1.77 -8.23
C GLU A 40 9.58 -1.01 -8.77
N LEU A 41 9.14 0.03 -8.10
CA LEU A 41 8.01 0.86 -8.54
C LEU A 41 8.40 1.92 -9.57
N GLU A 42 9.67 2.21 -9.72
CA GLU A 42 10.17 3.29 -10.59
C GLU A 42 9.64 3.22 -12.03
N PRO A 43 9.56 2.03 -12.66
CA PRO A 43 9.01 1.93 -14.03
C PRO A 43 7.56 2.37 -14.17
N LEU A 44 6.79 2.43 -13.07
CA LEU A 44 5.40 2.87 -13.07
C LEU A 44 5.26 4.40 -12.94
N SER A 45 6.36 5.10 -12.72
CA SER A 45 6.36 6.56 -12.58
C SER A 45 5.80 7.21 -13.85
N GLY A 46 4.79 8.06 -13.69
CA GLY A 46 4.13 8.72 -14.82
C GLY A 46 3.12 7.86 -15.58
N VAL A 47 2.95 6.60 -15.20
CA VAL A 47 1.97 5.70 -15.83
C VAL A 47 0.64 5.82 -15.09
N HIS A 48 -0.44 6.09 -15.82
CA HIS A 48 -1.78 6.12 -15.24
C HIS A 48 -2.33 4.69 -15.08
N MET A 49 -2.91 4.41 -13.91
CA MET A 49 -3.54 3.13 -13.61
C MET A 49 -4.98 3.36 -13.18
N ASP A 50 -5.91 2.60 -13.75
CA ASP A 50 -7.33 2.69 -13.35
C ASP A 50 -7.53 2.03 -11.98
N ALA A 51 -6.84 0.94 -11.74
CA ALA A 51 -6.87 0.24 -10.46
C ALA A 51 -5.48 -0.30 -10.09
N ALA A 52 -5.17 -0.31 -8.81
CA ALA A 52 -3.94 -0.89 -8.29
C ALA A 52 -4.23 -1.71 -7.03
N PHE A 53 -3.62 -2.88 -6.94
CA PHE A 53 -3.70 -3.76 -5.78
C PHE A 53 -2.36 -3.70 -5.06
N VAL A 54 -2.33 -3.14 -3.86
CA VAL A 54 -1.11 -2.83 -3.13
C VAL A 54 -1.17 -3.37 -1.71
N VAL A 55 -0.04 -3.85 -1.22
CA VAL A 55 0.05 -4.53 0.08
C VAL A 55 -0.14 -3.57 1.25
N MET A 56 -0.95 -3.99 2.20
CA MET A 56 -1.11 -3.37 3.52
C MET A 56 -1.12 -4.51 4.54
N ASP A 57 -0.01 -4.74 5.23
CA ASP A 57 0.18 -5.94 6.05
C ASP A 57 0.31 -5.61 7.53
N MET A 58 -0.64 -6.09 8.33
CA MET A 58 -0.70 -5.82 9.77
C MET A 58 0.48 -6.36 10.55
N ARG A 59 1.20 -7.34 10.01
CA ARG A 59 2.38 -7.92 10.66
C ARG A 59 3.53 -6.91 10.78
N LEU A 60 3.51 -5.85 9.97
CA LEU A 60 4.49 -4.77 10.05
C LEU A 60 4.16 -3.76 11.17
N GLU A 61 3.11 -4.01 11.94
CA GLU A 61 2.63 -3.16 13.04
C GLU A 61 2.41 -1.72 12.57
N GLU A 62 2.98 -0.72 13.19
CA GLU A 62 2.79 0.69 12.78
C GLU A 62 3.34 1.02 11.39
N ARG A 63 4.16 0.14 10.81
CA ARG A 63 4.66 0.29 9.43
C ARG A 63 3.75 -0.36 8.40
N TYR A 64 2.58 -0.83 8.81
CA TYR A 64 1.64 -1.55 7.94
C TYR A 64 1.28 -0.78 6.67
N LYS A 65 1.35 0.53 6.72
CA LYS A 65 0.93 1.44 5.64
C LYS A 65 2.09 1.96 4.79
N ASN A 66 3.34 1.72 5.17
CA ASN A 66 4.48 2.39 4.53
C ASN A 66 4.53 2.20 3.01
N GLY A 67 4.28 0.99 2.53
CA GLY A 67 4.29 0.71 1.10
C GLY A 67 3.16 1.41 0.35
N ILE A 68 1.94 1.23 0.81
CA ILE A 68 0.77 1.83 0.16
C ILE A 68 0.80 3.36 0.25
N ASP A 69 1.32 3.90 1.36
CA ASP A 69 1.46 5.34 1.53
C ASP A 69 2.42 5.94 0.50
N TYR A 70 3.57 5.32 0.31
CA TYR A 70 4.51 5.73 -0.74
C TYR A 70 3.86 5.62 -2.12
N PHE A 71 3.15 4.53 -2.39
CA PHE A 71 2.47 4.31 -3.66
C PHE A 71 1.47 5.43 -3.95
N LEU A 72 0.61 5.75 -2.97
CA LEU A 72 -0.40 6.81 -3.14
C LEU A 72 0.20 8.18 -3.41
N HIS A 73 1.33 8.49 -2.79
CA HIS A 73 1.96 9.81 -2.95
C HIS A 73 2.78 9.95 -4.22
N THR A 74 3.14 8.84 -4.87
CA THR A 74 4.09 8.88 -5.99
C THR A 74 3.54 8.35 -7.30
N MET A 75 2.48 7.53 -7.26
CA MET A 75 1.91 6.89 -8.44
C MET A 75 0.54 7.48 -8.79
N ASP A 76 0.15 7.35 -10.05
CA ASP A 76 -1.12 7.85 -10.57
C ASP A 76 -2.11 6.71 -10.74
N ALA A 77 -2.92 6.46 -9.71
CA ALA A 77 -3.97 5.46 -9.74
C ALA A 77 -5.31 6.09 -9.35
N ASP A 78 -6.40 5.66 -10.00
CA ASP A 78 -7.74 6.14 -9.68
C ASP A 78 -8.30 5.43 -8.45
N ALA A 79 -8.08 4.12 -8.35
CA ALA A 79 -8.55 3.29 -7.23
C ALA A 79 -7.43 2.38 -6.74
N VAL A 80 -7.22 2.34 -5.43
CA VAL A 80 -6.21 1.50 -4.80
C VAL A 80 -6.88 0.53 -3.85
N PHE A 81 -6.66 -0.76 -4.09
CA PHE A 81 -7.24 -1.83 -3.30
C PHE A 81 -6.17 -2.42 -2.39
N PRO A 82 -6.27 -2.21 -1.07
CA PRO A 82 -5.33 -2.85 -0.14
C PRO A 82 -5.49 -4.37 -0.15
N MET A 83 -4.38 -5.07 -0.07
CA MET A 83 -4.37 -6.54 0.03
C MET A 83 -3.37 -6.99 1.08
N HIS A 84 -3.26 -8.30 1.34
CA HIS A 84 -2.47 -8.87 2.44
C HIS A 84 -3.01 -8.49 3.82
N LEU A 85 -4.32 -8.27 3.93
CA LEU A 85 -4.93 -7.77 5.16
C LEU A 85 -5.04 -8.81 6.28
N TRP A 86 -4.96 -10.09 5.94
CA TRP A 86 -5.12 -11.17 6.93
C TRP A 86 -6.43 -11.05 7.73
N GLY A 87 -7.52 -10.66 7.05
CA GLY A 87 -8.82 -10.44 7.69
C GLY A 87 -8.95 -9.11 8.46
N ARG A 88 -7.90 -8.31 8.52
CA ARG A 88 -7.89 -7.04 9.24
C ARG A 88 -8.38 -5.89 8.37
N TYR A 89 -9.64 -5.98 7.95
CA TYR A 89 -10.26 -4.93 7.12
C TYR A 89 -10.36 -3.59 7.84
N ASP A 90 -10.31 -3.59 9.16
CA ASP A 90 -10.33 -2.39 10.01
C ASP A 90 -9.13 -1.46 9.76
N LEU A 91 -8.03 -1.98 9.20
CA LEU A 91 -6.85 -1.17 8.86
C LEU A 91 -7.16 -0.14 7.78
N ILE A 92 -8.11 -0.43 6.90
CA ILE A 92 -8.44 0.47 5.79
C ILE A 92 -9.08 1.76 6.29
N PRO A 93 -10.19 1.74 7.04
CA PRO A 93 -10.74 2.98 7.58
C PRO A 93 -9.77 3.69 8.52
N LYS A 94 -8.96 2.95 9.26
CA LYS A 94 -7.91 3.53 10.11
C LYS A 94 -6.92 4.36 9.28
N TYR A 95 -6.40 3.80 8.20
CA TYR A 95 -5.46 4.50 7.33
C TYR A 95 -6.11 5.69 6.62
N LYS A 96 -7.33 5.51 6.11
CA LYS A 96 -8.06 6.60 5.46
C LYS A 96 -8.26 7.78 6.41
N LYS A 97 -8.55 7.51 7.67
CA LYS A 97 -8.67 8.55 8.70
C LYS A 97 -7.34 9.27 8.92
N GLU A 98 -6.24 8.53 8.94
CA GLU A 98 -4.90 9.11 9.07
C GLU A 98 -4.60 10.07 7.89
N LEU A 99 -4.96 9.69 6.67
CA LEU A 99 -4.81 10.54 5.49
C LEU A 99 -5.64 11.82 5.60
N ILE A 100 -6.87 11.71 6.04
CA ILE A 100 -7.76 12.87 6.22
C ILE A 100 -7.17 13.82 7.26
N LEU A 101 -6.71 13.28 8.39
CA LEU A 101 -6.11 14.08 9.46
C LEU A 101 -4.79 14.73 9.02
N ALA A 102 -4.08 14.13 8.08
CA ALA A 102 -2.87 14.70 7.49
C ALA A 102 -3.15 15.74 6.41
N GLY A 103 -4.42 16.08 6.15
CA GLY A 103 -4.79 17.06 5.14
C GLY A 103 -4.81 16.51 3.72
N GLU A 104 -4.95 15.18 3.56
CA GLU A 104 -4.92 14.50 2.26
C GLU A 104 -6.21 13.73 1.98
N PRO A 105 -7.39 14.38 2.03
CA PRO A 105 -8.67 13.68 1.81
C PRO A 105 -8.81 13.12 0.39
N GLU A 106 -8.16 13.72 -0.60
CA GLU A 106 -8.24 13.24 -1.98
C GLU A 106 -7.53 11.89 -2.14
N LEU A 107 -6.43 11.68 -1.43
CA LEU A 107 -5.77 10.38 -1.41
C LEU A 107 -6.62 9.33 -0.68
N ALA A 108 -7.27 9.73 0.41
CA ALA A 108 -8.16 8.83 1.15
C ALA A 108 -9.30 8.31 0.26
N LYS A 109 -9.83 9.12 -0.64
CA LYS A 109 -10.90 8.72 -1.57
C LYS A 109 -10.46 7.63 -2.54
N LYS A 110 -9.18 7.59 -2.87
CA LYS A 110 -8.63 6.58 -3.78
C LYS A 110 -8.55 5.20 -3.14
N VAL A 111 -8.42 5.12 -1.83
CA VAL A 111 -8.30 3.86 -1.11
C VAL A 111 -9.68 3.22 -0.97
N MET A 112 -9.85 2.05 -1.58
CA MET A 112 -11.12 1.34 -1.58
C MET A 112 -11.32 0.61 -0.25
N ASP A 113 -12.51 0.76 0.32
CA ASP A 113 -12.84 0.20 1.64
C ASP A 113 -13.39 -1.22 1.49
N ILE A 114 -12.50 -2.19 1.58
CA ILE A 114 -12.85 -3.61 1.50
C ILE A 114 -13.32 -4.08 2.87
N ARG A 115 -14.47 -4.74 2.93
CA ARG A 115 -15.08 -5.18 4.19
C ARG A 115 -15.27 -6.69 4.31
N GLU A 116 -15.22 -7.40 3.18
CA GLU A 116 -15.47 -8.83 3.14
C GLU A 116 -14.83 -9.48 1.91
N GLU A 117 -14.67 -10.79 1.96
CA GLU A 117 -14.20 -11.55 0.82
C GLU A 117 -15.24 -11.51 -0.31
N ASN A 118 -14.77 -11.56 -1.54
CA ASN A 118 -15.60 -11.57 -2.75
C ASN A 118 -16.47 -10.32 -2.93
N GLN A 119 -16.14 -9.24 -2.26
CA GLN A 119 -16.82 -7.96 -2.42
C GLN A 119 -16.60 -7.43 -3.84
N ILE A 120 -17.66 -6.93 -4.45
CA ILE A 120 -17.62 -6.43 -5.83
C ILE A 120 -17.57 -4.90 -5.82
N PHE A 121 -16.66 -4.36 -6.62
CA PHE A 121 -16.52 -2.93 -6.86
C PHE A 121 -16.73 -2.64 -8.33
N GLU A 122 -17.42 -1.56 -8.64
CA GLU A 122 -17.53 -1.04 -10.01
C GLU A 122 -16.54 0.11 -10.17
N LEU A 123 -15.78 0.06 -11.24
CA LEU A 123 -14.81 1.10 -11.58
C LEU A 123 -15.40 2.17 -12.51
#